data_0b52b83e13c89b924e4ee80096124ff0
#
_entry.id   0b52b83e13c89b924e4ee80096124ff0
#
_cell.length_a   1.000
_cell.length_b   1.000
_cell.length_c   1.000
_cell.angle_alpha   90.00
_cell.angle_beta   90.00
_cell.angle_gamma   90.00
#
_symmetry.space_group_name_H-M   'P 1'
#
loop_
_entity.id
_entity.type
_entity.pdbx_description
1 polymer ?
#
loop_
_entity_poly.entity_id
_entity_poly.type
_entity_poly.pdbx_seq_one_letter_code
_entity_poly.pdbx_strand_id
1 'polypeptide(L)'
;MSTVRVLVGTRKGAFVLTSDGTRDRWDVSGPHFGGWEIYHLKGSPADPARLYASQSSGWFGQVIQRSSDGGKTWESVGNKFVYDGPTGTHQWYDGTPHPWEFARVWHLEPSLTDPDTVYAGVEDAALFRSGDGGQTWQELSGLRTHASASSWQPGAGGMCLHTIILDPSHPGRIFIAISAAGAFRSDDAGKTWRPINRGLVSEGIPTPTAEVGHCVHRIAMHRSRPSVLFMQKHWDVMRSDDAGESWTEVSGNLPTDFGFPIDVHAHEPETIYVVPIKSDSEHYPPDGKLRVYRSRTGGREWEALTNGLPQRNCYVNVLRDAMAVDALDPCGVYFGTTGGQVYASSSAGDRWTPIVEHLPAVVSVEVQTLP
;
A
#
# COMPACT_ATOMS: atom_id res chain seq x y z
N MET A 1 -20.67 -8.56 18.67
CA MET A 1 -19.47 -9.41 18.47
C MET A 1 -18.67 -8.78 17.37
N SER A 2 -17.40 -8.58 17.59
CA SER A 2 -16.52 -7.98 16.59
C SER A 2 -16.48 -8.83 15.31
N THR A 3 -16.40 -8.16 14.16
CA THR A 3 -16.33 -8.79 12.84
C THR A 3 -15.08 -8.30 12.14
N VAL A 4 -14.45 -9.16 11.35
CA VAL A 4 -13.33 -8.77 10.48
C VAL A 4 -13.79 -8.85 9.03
N ARG A 5 -13.48 -7.80 8.28
CA ARG A 5 -13.69 -7.75 6.84
C ARG A 5 -12.35 -7.58 6.15
N VAL A 6 -11.97 -8.55 5.31
CA VAL A 6 -10.78 -8.48 4.47
C VAL A 6 -11.20 -8.09 3.07
N LEU A 7 -10.63 -7.03 2.56
CA LEU A 7 -10.92 -6.42 1.27
C LEU A 7 -9.80 -6.77 0.30
N VAL A 8 -10.13 -7.51 -0.76
CA VAL A 8 -9.14 -8.10 -1.67
C VAL A 8 -9.34 -7.57 -3.08
N GLY A 9 -8.36 -6.80 -3.55
CA GLY A 9 -8.26 -6.40 -4.95
C GLY A 9 -7.46 -7.41 -5.76
N THR A 10 -7.96 -7.80 -6.93
CA THR A 10 -7.30 -8.75 -7.81
C THR A 10 -7.24 -8.26 -9.25
N ARG A 11 -6.51 -8.98 -10.09
CA ARG A 11 -6.46 -8.69 -11.53
C ARG A 11 -7.75 -8.96 -12.30
N LYS A 12 -8.77 -9.56 -11.68
CA LYS A 12 -10.05 -9.87 -12.34
C LYS A 12 -11.27 -9.70 -11.43
N GLY A 13 -11.26 -8.69 -10.58
CA GLY A 13 -12.36 -8.34 -9.71
C GLY A 13 -11.94 -8.10 -8.26
N ALA A 14 -12.89 -7.64 -7.46
CA ALA A 14 -12.75 -7.48 -6.01
C ALA A 14 -13.49 -8.58 -5.26
N PHE A 15 -12.97 -8.92 -4.07
CA PHE A 15 -13.59 -9.87 -3.16
C PHE A 15 -13.66 -9.26 -1.77
N VAL A 16 -14.77 -9.53 -1.08
CA VAL A 16 -14.99 -9.13 0.31
C VAL A 16 -15.11 -10.41 1.14
N LEU A 17 -14.17 -10.65 2.03
CA LEU A 17 -14.14 -11.79 2.91
C LEU A 17 -14.56 -11.32 4.30
N THR A 18 -15.54 -11.99 4.92
CA THR A 18 -16.07 -11.60 6.23
C THR A 18 -16.00 -12.77 7.19
N SER A 19 -15.56 -12.51 8.41
CA SER A 19 -15.56 -13.47 9.52
C SER A 19 -16.00 -12.79 10.80
N ASP A 20 -16.49 -13.58 11.74
CA ASP A 20 -16.65 -13.11 13.11
C ASP A 20 -15.28 -12.93 13.81
N GLY A 21 -15.30 -12.49 15.07
CA GLY A 21 -14.06 -12.24 15.83
C GLY A 21 -13.20 -13.48 16.10
N THR A 22 -13.71 -14.71 15.86
CA THR A 22 -12.91 -15.94 15.97
C THR A 22 -11.99 -16.13 14.78
N ARG A 23 -12.39 -15.64 13.60
CA ARG A 23 -11.64 -15.75 12.33
C ARG A 23 -11.41 -17.19 11.87
N ASP A 24 -12.31 -18.11 12.29
CA ASP A 24 -12.20 -19.53 11.95
C ASP A 24 -12.92 -19.88 10.64
N ARG A 25 -13.95 -19.11 10.28
CA ARG A 25 -14.74 -19.31 9.07
C ARG A 25 -14.90 -18.00 8.32
N TRP A 26 -14.85 -18.08 7.00
CA TRP A 26 -14.89 -16.92 6.12
C TRP A 26 -15.98 -17.08 5.08
N ASP A 27 -16.84 -16.08 5.00
CA ASP A 27 -17.77 -15.91 3.90
C ASP A 27 -17.09 -15.08 2.81
N VAL A 28 -17.14 -15.54 1.56
CA VAL A 28 -16.51 -14.88 0.42
C VAL A 28 -17.60 -14.32 -0.50
N SER A 29 -17.61 -13.00 -0.66
CA SER A 29 -18.46 -12.29 -1.61
C SER A 29 -17.62 -11.80 -2.80
N GLY A 30 -18.12 -12.00 -4.01
CA GLY A 30 -17.44 -11.60 -5.25
C GLY A 30 -17.45 -12.71 -6.31
N PRO A 31 -16.82 -12.51 -7.49
CA PRO A 31 -16.12 -11.27 -7.84
C PRO A 31 -17.06 -10.07 -8.07
N HIS A 32 -16.82 -8.97 -7.38
CA HIS A 32 -17.38 -7.68 -7.78
C HIS A 32 -16.54 -7.15 -8.95
N PHE A 33 -17.16 -6.52 -9.93
CA PHE A 33 -16.48 -5.99 -11.14
C PHE A 33 -15.69 -7.06 -11.91
N GLY A 34 -16.29 -8.23 -12.09
CA GLY A 34 -15.64 -9.40 -12.70
C GLY A 34 -14.98 -9.07 -14.04
N GLY A 35 -13.71 -9.47 -14.19
CA GLY A 35 -12.90 -9.21 -15.36
C GLY A 35 -12.08 -7.92 -15.33
N TRP A 36 -12.35 -6.99 -14.40
CA TRP A 36 -11.60 -5.76 -14.25
C TRP A 36 -10.48 -5.91 -13.20
N GLU A 37 -9.37 -5.22 -13.40
CA GLU A 37 -8.32 -5.10 -12.40
C GLU A 37 -8.73 -4.12 -11.31
N ILE A 38 -8.64 -4.56 -10.06
CA ILE A 38 -8.91 -3.74 -8.89
C ILE A 38 -7.59 -3.50 -8.17
N TYR A 39 -6.95 -2.37 -8.47
CA TYR A 39 -5.65 -2.02 -7.90
C TYR A 39 -5.71 -1.83 -6.39
N HIS A 40 -6.77 -1.20 -5.89
CA HIS A 40 -6.95 -0.97 -4.47
C HIS A 40 -8.43 -1.01 -4.08
N LEU A 41 -8.71 -1.59 -2.92
CA LEU A 41 -10.04 -1.66 -2.31
C LEU A 41 -9.89 -1.37 -0.83
N LYS A 42 -10.46 -0.25 -0.36
CA LYS A 42 -10.28 0.21 1.02
C LYS A 42 -11.57 0.69 1.65
N GLY A 43 -11.75 0.38 2.94
CA GLY A 43 -12.86 0.86 3.76
C GLY A 43 -12.54 2.14 4.51
N SER A 44 -13.56 3.00 4.67
CA SER A 44 -13.42 4.21 5.48
C SER A 44 -13.30 3.85 6.98
N PRO A 45 -12.34 4.42 7.71
CA PRO A 45 -12.30 4.31 9.17
C PRO A 45 -13.39 5.16 9.86
N ALA A 46 -13.92 6.18 9.17
CA ALA A 46 -14.97 7.06 9.71
C ALA A 46 -16.39 6.49 9.55
N ASP A 47 -16.60 5.60 8.55
CA ASP A 47 -17.86 4.92 8.30
C ASP A 47 -17.59 3.49 7.82
N PRO A 48 -17.77 2.46 8.66
CA PRO A 48 -17.49 1.07 8.30
C PRO A 48 -18.30 0.54 7.11
N ALA A 49 -19.41 1.16 6.75
CA ALA A 49 -20.22 0.77 5.60
C ALA A 49 -19.68 1.35 4.28
N ARG A 50 -18.84 2.39 4.35
CA ARG A 50 -18.27 3.06 3.18
C ARG A 50 -17.01 2.37 2.71
N LEU A 51 -17.02 1.89 1.46
CA LEU A 51 -15.88 1.31 0.77
C LEU A 51 -15.64 2.03 -0.55
N TYR A 52 -14.38 2.05 -0.98
CA TYR A 52 -13.96 2.57 -2.29
C TYR A 52 -13.10 1.55 -3.00
N ALA A 53 -13.30 1.40 -4.32
CA ALA A 53 -12.51 0.52 -5.17
C ALA A 53 -11.99 1.25 -6.42
N SER A 54 -10.71 1.05 -6.71
CA SER A 54 -10.05 1.53 -7.93
C SER A 54 -10.14 0.45 -9.01
N GLN A 55 -11.10 0.59 -9.91
CA GLN A 55 -11.34 -0.31 -11.02
C GLN A 55 -10.65 0.23 -12.28
N SER A 56 -9.82 -0.57 -12.93
CA SER A 56 -9.06 -0.15 -14.10
C SER A 56 -9.08 -1.20 -15.21
N SER A 57 -8.94 -0.74 -16.45
CA SER A 57 -8.76 -1.57 -17.63
C SER A 57 -7.97 -0.79 -18.68
N GLY A 58 -7.05 -1.46 -19.36
CA GLY A 58 -6.34 -0.87 -20.50
C GLY A 58 -7.23 -0.52 -21.69
N TRP A 59 -8.47 -1.05 -21.73
CA TRP A 59 -9.43 -0.81 -22.81
C TRP A 59 -10.51 0.21 -22.46
N PHE A 60 -11.01 0.19 -21.20
CA PHE A 60 -12.16 0.98 -20.76
C PHE A 60 -11.80 2.08 -19.78
N GLY A 61 -10.51 2.23 -19.47
CA GLY A 61 -10.00 3.28 -18.58
C GLY A 61 -10.23 3.00 -17.09
N GLN A 62 -10.29 4.07 -16.33
CA GLN A 62 -10.41 4.09 -14.87
C GLN A 62 -11.85 4.35 -14.45
N VAL A 63 -12.33 3.63 -13.44
CA VAL A 63 -13.61 3.86 -12.77
C VAL A 63 -13.40 3.77 -11.26
N ILE A 64 -13.92 4.71 -10.51
CA ILE A 64 -14.01 4.60 -9.06
C ILE A 64 -15.38 4.05 -8.68
N GLN A 65 -15.38 3.01 -7.88
CA GLN A 65 -16.60 2.41 -7.33
C GLN A 65 -16.71 2.77 -5.85
N ARG A 66 -17.92 3.03 -5.40
CA ARG A 66 -18.24 3.30 -3.99
C ARG A 66 -19.33 2.35 -3.52
N SER A 67 -19.20 1.83 -2.31
CA SER A 67 -20.26 1.17 -1.57
C SER A 67 -20.60 1.97 -0.32
N SER A 68 -21.87 1.97 0.07
CA SER A 68 -22.36 2.57 1.31
C SER A 68 -23.07 1.53 2.21
N ASP A 69 -22.90 0.25 1.90
CA ASP A 69 -23.54 -0.87 2.62
C ASP A 69 -22.56 -2.02 2.92
N GLY A 70 -21.27 -1.70 2.99
CA GLY A 70 -20.21 -2.65 3.32
C GLY A 70 -19.86 -3.62 2.20
N GLY A 71 -20.04 -3.20 0.95
CA GLY A 71 -19.68 -3.98 -0.23
C GLY A 71 -20.77 -4.87 -0.78
N LYS A 72 -22.02 -4.76 -0.29
CA LYS A 72 -23.15 -5.51 -0.83
C LYS A 72 -23.61 -4.97 -2.17
N THR A 73 -23.68 -3.63 -2.28
CA THR A 73 -23.99 -2.92 -3.53
C THR A 73 -22.93 -1.88 -3.83
N TRP A 74 -22.77 -1.54 -5.11
CA TRP A 74 -21.76 -0.63 -5.59
C TRP A 74 -22.34 0.33 -6.60
N GLU A 75 -21.84 1.56 -6.59
CA GLU A 75 -22.14 2.59 -7.57
C GLU A 75 -20.85 3.17 -8.15
N SER A 76 -20.85 3.43 -9.44
CA SER A 76 -19.77 4.18 -10.08
C SER A 76 -19.89 5.64 -9.69
N VAL A 77 -18.79 6.22 -9.19
CA VAL A 77 -18.69 7.63 -8.86
C VAL A 77 -17.78 8.37 -9.86
N GLY A 78 -17.33 9.59 -9.55
CA GLY A 78 -16.53 10.39 -10.47
C GLY A 78 -15.17 9.74 -10.76
N ASN A 79 -14.78 9.72 -12.03
CA ASN A 79 -13.50 9.17 -12.48
C ASN A 79 -12.69 10.18 -13.33
N LYS A 80 -13.03 11.46 -13.22
CA LYS A 80 -12.34 12.51 -13.96
C LYS A 80 -11.17 13.04 -13.14
N PHE A 81 -9.97 12.59 -13.49
CA PHE A 81 -8.71 13.04 -12.91
C PHE A 81 -8.01 13.96 -13.91
N VAL A 82 -7.96 15.25 -13.60
CA VAL A 82 -7.37 16.27 -14.48
C VAL A 82 -6.29 16.99 -13.70
N TYR A 83 -5.10 17.02 -14.25
CA TYR A 83 -3.99 17.79 -13.70
C TYR A 83 -4.28 19.30 -13.77
N ASP A 84 -4.01 20.00 -12.67
CA ASP A 84 -4.24 21.42 -12.54
C ASP A 84 -3.14 22.24 -13.25
N GLY A 85 -3.53 23.13 -14.15
CA GLY A 85 -2.61 23.97 -14.92
C GLY A 85 -1.78 23.21 -15.97
N PRO A 86 -0.63 23.76 -16.39
CA PRO A 86 0.27 23.10 -17.33
C PRO A 86 0.80 21.78 -16.74
N THR A 87 0.69 20.70 -17.52
CA THR A 87 1.10 19.36 -17.02
C THR A 87 2.59 19.26 -16.74
N GLY A 88 3.44 19.94 -17.51
CA GLY A 88 4.88 19.80 -17.36
C GLY A 88 5.40 18.45 -17.87
N THR A 89 6.65 18.14 -17.53
CA THR A 89 7.31 16.88 -17.89
C THR A 89 8.06 16.31 -16.68
N HIS A 90 8.17 14.99 -16.62
CA HIS A 90 9.15 14.23 -15.85
C HIS A 90 10.13 13.52 -16.78
N GLN A 91 11.00 12.69 -16.30
CA GLN A 91 11.88 11.86 -17.12
C GLN A 91 11.22 10.50 -17.41
N TRP A 92 11.42 10.02 -18.64
CA TRP A 92 11.06 8.65 -18.99
C TRP A 92 12.17 7.67 -18.58
N TYR A 93 12.00 6.38 -18.83
CA TYR A 93 12.97 5.32 -18.49
C TYR A 93 14.36 5.54 -19.11
N ASP A 94 14.45 6.20 -20.26
CA ASP A 94 15.69 6.52 -20.97
C ASP A 94 16.25 7.92 -20.63
N GLY A 95 15.60 8.63 -19.70
CA GLY A 95 15.97 9.98 -19.28
C GLY A 95 15.45 11.10 -20.18
N THR A 96 14.68 10.79 -21.21
CA THR A 96 14.05 11.82 -22.06
C THR A 96 12.86 12.46 -21.35
N PRO A 97 12.55 13.76 -21.64
CA PRO A 97 11.35 14.40 -21.11
C PRO A 97 10.08 13.67 -21.57
N HIS A 98 9.21 13.36 -20.62
CA HIS A 98 7.90 12.73 -20.86
C HIS A 98 6.79 13.61 -20.27
N PRO A 99 5.75 13.94 -21.04
CA PRO A 99 4.61 14.68 -20.52
C PRO A 99 3.94 13.92 -19.37
N TRP A 100 3.45 14.66 -18.37
CA TRP A 100 2.66 14.06 -17.29
C TRP A 100 1.32 13.58 -17.82
N GLU A 101 1.03 12.28 -17.73
CA GLU A 101 -0.18 11.66 -18.26
C GLU A 101 -0.87 10.81 -17.18
N PHE A 102 -2.17 10.97 -17.02
CA PHE A 102 -2.94 10.11 -16.12
C PHE A 102 -3.14 8.72 -16.73
N ALA A 103 -2.68 7.69 -16.04
CA ALA A 103 -2.88 6.31 -16.44
C ALA A 103 -3.95 5.59 -15.60
N ARG A 104 -3.84 5.66 -14.26
CA ARG A 104 -4.75 4.95 -13.35
C ARG A 104 -4.62 5.42 -11.91
N VAL A 105 -5.61 5.03 -11.08
CA VAL A 105 -5.52 5.19 -9.63
C VAL A 105 -4.89 3.94 -9.02
N TRP A 106 -3.80 4.13 -8.29
CA TRP A 106 -3.07 3.06 -7.60
C TRP A 106 -3.55 2.85 -6.17
N HIS A 107 -3.84 3.90 -5.45
CA HIS A 107 -4.15 3.86 -4.02
C HIS A 107 -5.29 4.79 -3.69
N LEU A 108 -6.23 4.32 -2.90
CA LEU A 108 -7.33 5.12 -2.34
C LEU A 108 -7.18 5.15 -0.83
N GLU A 109 -7.14 6.35 -0.24
CA GLU A 109 -7.04 6.53 1.21
C GLU A 109 -8.19 7.39 1.72
N PRO A 110 -9.25 6.78 2.31
CA PRO A 110 -10.31 7.52 2.97
C PRO A 110 -9.80 8.30 4.19
N SER A 111 -10.36 9.47 4.41
CA SER A 111 -10.08 10.29 5.59
C SER A 111 -10.35 9.53 6.89
N LEU A 112 -9.58 9.84 7.92
CA LEU A 112 -9.73 9.22 9.25
C LEU A 112 -11.03 9.64 9.97
N THR A 113 -11.63 10.78 9.61
CA THR A 113 -12.72 11.42 10.36
C THR A 113 -13.93 11.80 9.53
N ASP A 114 -13.80 11.84 8.20
CA ASP A 114 -14.86 12.25 7.28
C ASP A 114 -15.03 11.21 6.17
N PRO A 115 -16.15 10.45 6.13
CA PRO A 115 -16.36 9.38 5.16
C PRO A 115 -16.50 9.86 3.71
N ASP A 116 -16.79 11.13 3.49
CA ASP A 116 -16.92 11.73 2.15
C ASP A 116 -15.59 12.29 1.62
N THR A 117 -14.57 12.43 2.47
CA THR A 117 -13.23 12.79 2.02
C THR A 117 -12.40 11.53 1.73
N VAL A 118 -11.86 11.47 0.50
CA VAL A 118 -10.97 10.38 0.06
C VAL A 118 -9.84 10.95 -0.80
N TYR A 119 -8.64 10.39 -0.62
CA TYR A 119 -7.46 10.72 -1.41
C TYR A 119 -7.19 9.61 -2.44
N ALA A 120 -6.66 10.00 -3.59
CA ALA A 120 -6.27 9.07 -4.66
C ALA A 120 -4.83 9.34 -5.10
N GLY A 121 -3.97 8.35 -4.96
CA GLY A 121 -2.64 8.33 -5.54
C GLY A 121 -2.69 7.71 -6.93
N VAL A 122 -2.11 8.37 -7.91
CA VAL A 122 -2.24 7.99 -9.32
C VAL A 122 -0.88 7.73 -9.98
N GLU A 123 -0.92 7.18 -11.17
CA GLU A 123 0.15 7.13 -12.16
C GLU A 123 -0.27 8.05 -13.34
N ASP A 124 0.54 8.94 -13.87
CA ASP A 124 1.84 9.39 -13.33
C ASP A 124 1.62 10.12 -12.00
N ALA A 125 2.60 9.97 -11.12
CA ALA A 125 2.47 10.30 -9.71
C ALA A 125 1.92 11.71 -9.41
N ALA A 126 0.68 11.76 -9.00
CA ALA A 126 0.02 12.92 -8.43
C ALA A 126 -0.93 12.49 -7.32
N LEU A 127 -1.32 13.42 -6.48
CA LEU A 127 -2.27 13.21 -5.41
C LEU A 127 -3.55 14.01 -5.70
N PHE A 128 -4.68 13.30 -5.68
CA PHE A 128 -6.01 13.91 -5.81
C PHE A 128 -6.78 13.77 -4.51
N ARG A 129 -7.72 14.69 -4.28
CA ARG A 129 -8.65 14.67 -3.16
C ARG A 129 -10.08 14.86 -3.66
N SER A 130 -10.98 14.06 -3.13
CA SER A 130 -12.44 14.28 -3.19
C SER A 130 -12.93 14.70 -1.80
N GLY A 131 -13.91 15.57 -1.73
CA GLY A 131 -14.63 15.96 -0.51
C GLY A 131 -16.13 15.65 -0.58
N ASP A 132 -16.56 14.87 -1.58
CA ASP A 132 -17.96 14.55 -1.88
C ASP A 132 -18.20 13.06 -2.14
N GLY A 133 -17.40 12.21 -1.50
CA GLY A 133 -17.52 10.77 -1.61
C GLY A 133 -17.09 10.21 -2.96
N GLY A 134 -16.11 10.85 -3.62
CA GLY A 134 -15.55 10.39 -4.88
C GLY A 134 -16.29 10.92 -6.12
N GLN A 135 -17.28 11.81 -5.99
CA GLN A 135 -18.02 12.34 -7.13
C GLN A 135 -17.15 13.29 -7.98
N THR A 136 -16.39 14.14 -7.31
CA THR A 136 -15.44 15.05 -7.99
C THR A 136 -14.04 14.92 -7.38
N TRP A 137 -13.02 15.13 -8.20
CA TRP A 137 -11.62 15.02 -7.82
C TRP A 137 -10.88 16.30 -8.14
N GLN A 138 -10.11 16.79 -7.19
CA GLN A 138 -9.23 17.95 -7.33
C GLN A 138 -7.80 17.51 -7.08
N GLU A 139 -6.88 17.89 -7.97
CA GLU A 139 -5.45 17.69 -7.77
C GLU A 139 -4.94 18.54 -6.59
N LEU A 140 -4.10 17.95 -5.75
CA LEU A 140 -3.25 18.66 -4.80
C LEU A 140 -1.91 18.95 -5.52
N SER A 141 -1.95 19.97 -6.39
CA SER A 141 -0.93 20.21 -7.41
C SER A 141 0.46 20.58 -6.86
N GLY A 142 0.57 20.92 -5.57
CA GLY A 142 1.85 21.20 -4.90
C GLY A 142 2.85 20.05 -4.96
N LEU A 143 2.39 18.80 -5.13
CA LEU A 143 3.26 17.65 -5.29
C LEU A 143 3.89 17.63 -6.70
N ARG A 144 3.08 17.63 -7.75
CA ARG A 144 3.54 17.56 -9.14
C ARG A 144 4.31 18.82 -9.56
N THR A 145 4.02 19.96 -8.96
CA THR A 145 4.77 21.22 -9.18
C THR A 145 5.97 21.39 -8.26
N HIS A 146 6.36 20.37 -7.49
CA HIS A 146 7.56 20.40 -6.68
C HIS A 146 8.80 20.62 -7.56
N ALA A 147 9.77 21.39 -7.06
CA ALA A 147 10.97 21.77 -7.84
C ALA A 147 11.75 20.58 -8.41
N SER A 148 11.71 19.42 -7.74
CA SER A 148 12.39 18.21 -8.21
C SER A 148 11.57 17.38 -9.22
N ALA A 149 10.29 17.67 -9.44
CA ALA A 149 9.38 16.80 -10.18
C ALA A 149 9.85 16.50 -11.61
N SER A 150 10.49 17.47 -12.27
CA SER A 150 11.07 17.28 -13.61
C SER A 150 12.23 16.27 -13.69
N SER A 151 12.79 15.87 -12.55
CA SER A 151 13.86 14.85 -12.46
C SER A 151 13.35 13.46 -12.07
N TRP A 152 12.06 13.30 -11.76
CA TRP A 152 11.53 12.01 -11.36
C TRP A 152 11.48 11.05 -12.54
N GLN A 153 11.80 9.79 -12.27
CA GLN A 153 11.73 8.69 -13.24
C GLN A 153 10.80 7.59 -12.75
N PRO A 154 10.08 6.89 -13.64
CA PRO A 154 9.30 5.74 -13.24
C PRO A 154 10.19 4.59 -12.78
N GLY A 155 9.75 3.85 -11.78
CA GLY A 155 10.24 2.51 -11.48
C GLY A 155 9.73 1.50 -12.52
N ALA A 156 10.17 0.24 -12.45
CA ALA A 156 9.77 -0.80 -13.41
C ALA A 156 8.25 -1.02 -13.49
N GLY A 157 7.49 -0.64 -12.47
CA GLY A 157 6.03 -0.71 -12.45
C GLY A 157 5.30 0.59 -12.81
N GLY A 158 6.01 1.61 -13.32
CA GLY A 158 5.47 2.95 -13.58
C GLY A 158 5.83 3.96 -12.48
N MET A 159 5.54 5.24 -12.74
CA MET A 159 5.71 6.28 -11.73
C MET A 159 4.44 6.42 -10.90
N CYS A 160 4.25 5.48 -9.99
CA CYS A 160 3.00 5.35 -9.24
C CYS A 160 3.12 5.91 -7.81
N LEU A 161 2.14 6.73 -7.41
CA LEU A 161 1.91 7.09 -6.03
C LEU A 161 1.04 6.01 -5.39
N HIS A 162 1.68 5.10 -4.65
CA HIS A 162 1.08 3.86 -4.14
C HIS A 162 0.92 3.82 -2.62
N THR A 163 1.43 4.79 -1.88
CA THR A 163 1.29 4.88 -0.43
C THR A 163 0.81 6.26 -0.05
N ILE A 164 -0.26 6.33 0.75
CA ILE A 164 -0.76 7.55 1.37
C ILE A 164 -1.03 7.21 2.83
N ILE A 165 -0.44 7.98 3.76
CA ILE A 165 -0.65 7.81 5.20
C ILE A 165 -1.09 9.15 5.78
N LEU A 166 -2.25 9.17 6.44
CA LEU A 166 -2.77 10.32 7.16
C LEU A 166 -2.37 10.23 8.62
N ASP A 167 -1.70 11.26 9.14
CA ASP A 167 -1.27 11.30 10.54
C ASP A 167 -2.47 11.57 11.47
N PRO A 168 -2.82 10.65 12.38
CA PRO A 168 -3.96 10.81 13.26
C PRO A 168 -3.77 11.92 14.31
N SER A 169 -2.53 12.35 14.57
CA SER A 169 -2.20 13.38 15.55
C SER A 169 -2.03 14.78 14.94
N HIS A 170 -1.86 14.85 13.61
CA HIS A 170 -1.65 16.10 12.86
C HIS A 170 -2.53 16.11 11.60
N PRO A 171 -3.74 16.67 11.64
CA PRO A 171 -4.71 16.58 10.54
C PRO A 171 -4.24 17.09 9.17
N GLY A 172 -3.20 17.95 9.16
CA GLY A 172 -2.59 18.44 7.90
C GLY A 172 -1.39 17.62 7.44
N ARG A 173 -0.94 16.62 8.21
CA ARG A 173 0.24 15.83 7.85
C ARG A 173 -0.13 14.62 7.03
N ILE A 174 0.50 14.52 5.87
CA ILE A 174 0.34 13.41 4.93
C ILE A 174 1.73 12.92 4.54
N PHE A 175 1.94 11.62 4.61
CA PHE A 175 3.12 10.95 4.06
C PHE A 175 2.73 10.22 2.79
N ILE A 176 3.57 10.28 1.77
CA ILE A 176 3.38 9.52 0.52
C ILE A 176 4.67 8.87 0.08
N ALA A 177 4.53 7.84 -0.76
CA ALA A 177 5.65 7.23 -1.45
C ALA A 177 5.33 7.02 -2.93
N ILE A 178 6.36 7.24 -3.75
CA ILE A 178 6.31 7.18 -5.22
C ILE A 178 7.41 6.27 -5.73
N SER A 179 7.11 5.36 -6.62
CA SER A 179 8.08 4.52 -7.34
C SER A 179 8.41 5.18 -8.72
N ALA A 180 9.65 5.71 -9.00
CA ALA A 180 10.76 5.83 -8.09
C ALA A 180 11.16 7.32 -7.95
N ALA A 181 10.39 8.07 -7.15
CA ALA A 181 10.73 9.45 -6.80
C ALA A 181 11.13 9.59 -5.32
N GLY A 182 10.77 8.63 -4.48
CA GLY A 182 11.03 8.62 -3.05
C GLY A 182 9.80 8.85 -2.20
N ALA A 183 10.03 9.16 -0.93
CA ALA A 183 9.01 9.53 0.05
C ALA A 183 8.93 11.04 0.21
N PHE A 184 7.71 11.54 0.44
CA PHE A 184 7.45 12.97 0.66
C PHE A 184 6.51 13.15 1.83
N ARG A 185 6.59 14.31 2.48
CA ARG A 185 5.68 14.73 3.55
C ARG A 185 5.12 16.12 3.26
N SER A 186 3.83 16.26 3.49
CA SER A 186 3.14 17.54 3.63
C SER A 186 2.77 17.75 5.10
N ASP A 187 2.81 18.98 5.59
CA ASP A 187 2.31 19.38 6.91
C ASP A 187 1.13 20.37 6.81
N ASP A 188 0.63 20.64 5.58
CA ASP A 188 -0.40 21.64 5.26
C ASP A 188 -1.54 21.10 4.38
N ALA A 189 -1.88 19.83 4.58
CA ALA A 189 -2.94 19.11 3.88
C ALA A 189 -2.71 18.98 2.36
N GLY A 190 -1.45 18.80 1.95
CA GLY A 190 -1.06 18.54 0.56
C GLY A 190 -0.84 19.79 -0.28
N LYS A 191 -0.82 20.99 0.31
CA LYS A 191 -0.55 22.24 -0.44
C LYS A 191 0.92 22.35 -0.81
N THR A 192 1.80 22.00 0.11
CA THR A 192 3.26 21.96 -0.13
C THR A 192 3.85 20.64 0.32
N TRP A 193 4.94 20.23 -0.31
CA TRP A 193 5.60 18.94 -0.08
C TRP A 193 7.10 19.12 0.08
N ARG A 194 7.70 18.25 0.87
CA ARG A 194 9.15 18.14 0.97
C ARG A 194 9.57 16.67 0.91
N PRO A 195 10.69 16.37 0.23
CA PRO A 195 11.29 15.03 0.28
C PRO A 195 11.69 14.68 1.71
N ILE A 196 11.49 13.42 2.08
CA ILE A 196 11.86 12.86 3.37
C ILE A 196 12.73 11.61 3.17
N ASN A 197 13.84 11.75 2.45
CA ASN A 197 14.69 10.64 2.02
C ASN A 197 16.08 10.65 2.66
N ARG A 198 16.35 11.52 3.62
CA ARG A 198 17.66 11.60 4.27
C ARG A 198 18.01 10.30 5.00
N GLY A 199 19.16 9.71 4.65
CA GLY A 199 19.60 8.43 5.18
C GLY A 199 19.30 7.24 4.26
N LEU A 200 18.50 7.43 3.20
CA LEU A 200 18.35 6.42 2.17
C LEU A 200 19.59 6.39 1.26
N VAL A 201 20.00 5.19 0.88
CA VAL A 201 21.06 4.96 -0.09
C VAL A 201 20.53 4.03 -1.18
N SER A 202 20.68 4.39 -2.45
CA SER A 202 20.21 3.59 -3.59
C SER A 202 21.30 3.50 -4.65
N GLU A 203 21.94 2.34 -4.77
CA GLU A 203 23.06 2.12 -5.71
C GLU A 203 22.65 2.26 -7.19
N GLY A 204 21.37 2.08 -7.50
CA GLY A 204 20.85 2.12 -8.87
C GLY A 204 20.56 3.51 -9.43
N ILE A 205 20.82 4.59 -8.67
CA ILE A 205 20.62 5.97 -9.13
C ILE A 205 21.95 6.74 -9.24
N PRO A 206 22.04 7.78 -10.10
CA PRO A 206 23.32 8.48 -10.36
C PRO A 206 24.01 9.03 -9.12
N THR A 207 23.25 9.45 -8.12
CA THR A 207 23.75 9.89 -6.81
C THR A 207 23.07 9.06 -5.74
N PRO A 208 23.74 8.04 -5.15
CA PRO A 208 23.11 7.09 -4.22
C PRO A 208 22.40 7.71 -3.02
N THR A 209 22.82 8.89 -2.57
CA THR A 209 22.25 9.66 -1.44
C THR A 209 21.48 10.89 -1.90
N ALA A 210 20.94 10.89 -3.12
CA ALA A 210 20.17 12.01 -3.65
C ALA A 210 18.95 12.33 -2.77
N GLU A 211 18.47 13.56 -2.85
CA GLU A 211 17.26 13.98 -2.14
C GLU A 211 15.99 13.29 -2.66
N VAL A 212 15.96 12.93 -3.93
CA VAL A 212 14.84 12.25 -4.62
C VAL A 212 15.36 11.12 -5.53
N GLY A 213 14.45 10.30 -6.08
CA GLY A 213 14.80 9.24 -7.03
C GLY A 213 14.91 7.84 -6.38
N HIS A 214 14.67 7.73 -5.07
CA HIS A 214 14.67 6.45 -4.39
C HIS A 214 13.41 5.63 -4.73
N CYS A 215 13.58 4.35 -5.03
CA CYS A 215 12.45 3.44 -5.20
C CYS A 215 11.95 2.97 -3.84
N VAL A 216 10.84 3.54 -3.39
CA VAL A 216 10.14 3.12 -2.16
C VAL A 216 9.01 2.18 -2.56
N HIS A 217 8.88 1.04 -1.88
CA HIS A 217 7.82 0.08 -2.14
C HIS A 217 6.60 0.28 -1.23
N ARG A 218 6.81 0.55 0.06
CA ARG A 218 5.72 0.86 0.99
C ARG A 218 6.27 1.56 2.25
N ILE A 219 5.43 2.41 2.86
CA ILE A 219 5.66 2.94 4.20
C ILE A 219 4.50 2.47 5.09
N ALA A 220 4.81 2.13 6.35
CA ALA A 220 3.85 1.76 7.38
C ALA A 220 4.06 2.60 8.64
N MET A 221 2.96 2.85 9.37
CA MET A 221 2.93 3.68 10.57
C MET A 221 2.00 3.07 11.61
N HIS A 222 2.44 2.97 12.85
CA HIS A 222 1.55 2.64 13.95
C HIS A 222 0.80 3.88 14.42
N ARG A 223 -0.53 3.82 14.47
CA ARG A 223 -1.38 4.99 14.77
C ARG A 223 -1.10 5.65 16.13
N SER A 224 -0.63 4.90 17.13
CA SER A 224 -0.28 5.45 18.45
C SER A 224 1.11 6.10 18.51
N ARG A 225 1.95 5.91 17.48
CA ARG A 225 3.32 6.44 17.38
C ARG A 225 3.60 7.01 15.99
N PRO A 226 2.88 8.06 15.57
CA PRO A 226 2.94 8.57 14.20
C PRO A 226 4.28 9.21 13.82
N SER A 227 5.18 9.44 14.79
CA SER A 227 6.57 9.83 14.50
C SER A 227 7.48 8.66 14.10
N VAL A 228 7.04 7.40 14.34
CA VAL A 228 7.80 6.21 13.96
C VAL A 228 7.23 5.65 12.67
N LEU A 229 8.06 5.63 11.64
CA LEU A 229 7.72 5.08 10.34
C LEU A 229 8.64 3.91 10.01
N PHE A 230 8.10 2.93 9.31
CA PHE A 230 8.86 1.84 8.72
C PHE A 230 8.68 1.86 7.21
N MET A 231 9.72 1.52 6.47
CA MET A 231 9.71 1.53 5.01
C MET A 231 10.32 0.24 4.46
N GLN A 232 9.62 -0.40 3.54
CA GLN A 232 10.26 -1.30 2.60
C GLN A 232 10.72 -0.45 1.41
N LYS A 233 12.00 -0.25 1.29
CA LYS A 233 12.62 0.35 0.11
C LYS A 233 12.83 -0.76 -0.94
N HIS A 234 13.32 -0.44 -2.11
CA HIS A 234 13.68 -1.42 -3.15
C HIS A 234 14.61 -2.51 -2.60
N TRP A 235 15.74 -2.10 -2.05
CA TRP A 235 16.57 -2.88 -1.14
C TRP A 235 16.50 -2.19 0.24
N ASP A 236 16.64 -2.95 1.30
CA ASP A 236 16.61 -2.52 2.69
C ASP A 236 15.22 -2.27 3.29
N VAL A 237 15.09 -2.64 4.55
CA VAL A 237 14.03 -2.19 5.44
C VAL A 237 14.56 -1.03 6.26
N MET A 238 13.83 0.08 6.26
CA MET A 238 14.25 1.33 6.90
C MET A 238 13.31 1.71 8.04
N ARG A 239 13.84 2.42 9.04
CA ARG A 239 13.10 3.00 10.16
C ARG A 239 13.40 4.49 10.29
N SER A 240 12.37 5.26 10.57
CA SER A 240 12.47 6.65 11.02
C SER A 240 11.82 6.78 12.41
N ASP A 241 12.45 7.52 13.31
CA ASP A 241 11.91 7.85 14.64
C ASP A 241 11.49 9.33 14.75
N ASP A 242 11.58 10.08 13.65
CA ASP A 242 11.43 11.55 13.60
C ASP A 242 10.45 11.99 12.49
N ALA A 243 9.42 11.18 12.23
CA ALA A 243 8.39 11.43 11.21
C ALA A 243 8.97 11.63 9.80
N GLY A 244 9.97 10.82 9.44
CA GLY A 244 10.58 10.78 8.14
C GLY A 244 11.74 11.77 7.92
N GLU A 245 12.13 12.57 8.94
CA GLU A 245 13.26 13.49 8.78
C GLU A 245 14.58 12.77 8.50
N SER A 246 14.74 11.56 9.05
CA SER A 246 15.88 10.70 8.78
C SER A 246 15.50 9.22 8.87
N TRP A 247 16.26 8.40 8.13
CA TRP A 247 16.06 6.96 8.07
C TRP A 247 17.34 6.21 8.45
N THR A 248 17.15 5.09 9.12
CA THR A 248 18.21 4.14 9.49
C THR A 248 17.80 2.76 8.96
N GLU A 249 18.75 2.03 8.38
CA GLU A 249 18.53 0.66 7.95
C GLU A 249 18.31 -0.27 9.16
N VAL A 250 17.31 -1.16 9.02
CA VAL A 250 16.93 -2.13 10.05
C VAL A 250 16.64 -3.51 9.44
N SER A 251 17.28 -3.86 8.32
CA SER A 251 17.13 -5.17 7.67
C SER A 251 17.67 -6.33 8.51
N GLY A 252 18.60 -6.06 9.42
CA GLY A 252 19.09 -7.01 10.43
C GLY A 252 19.54 -8.34 9.81
N ASN A 253 18.94 -9.45 10.31
CA ASN A 253 19.23 -10.81 9.88
C ASN A 253 18.26 -11.37 8.84
N LEU A 254 17.60 -10.51 8.05
CA LEU A 254 16.78 -10.97 6.92
C LEU A 254 17.64 -11.72 5.90
N PRO A 255 17.14 -12.80 5.28
CA PRO A 255 17.90 -13.59 4.28
C PRO A 255 18.11 -12.82 2.97
N THR A 256 17.22 -11.87 2.69
CA THR A 256 17.29 -10.85 1.66
C THR A 256 16.44 -9.67 2.14
N ASP A 257 16.81 -8.49 1.77
CA ASP A 257 16.15 -7.24 2.13
C ASP A 257 15.28 -6.66 1.01
N PHE A 258 15.19 -7.37 -0.12
CA PHE A 258 14.27 -7.03 -1.19
C PHE A 258 12.88 -7.60 -0.92
N GLY A 259 11.86 -6.75 -0.96
CA GLY A 259 10.46 -7.13 -0.77
C GLY A 259 9.53 -5.99 -1.14
N PHE A 260 8.21 -6.23 -1.04
CA PHE A 260 7.23 -5.21 -1.36
C PHE A 260 6.38 -4.77 -0.17
N PRO A 261 5.73 -5.70 0.60
CA PRO A 261 4.86 -5.31 1.69
C PRO A 261 5.64 -5.06 2.97
N ILE A 262 5.14 -4.14 3.76
CA ILE A 262 5.47 -3.94 5.16
C ILE A 262 4.23 -3.48 5.90
N ASP A 263 3.98 -4.00 7.09
CA ASP A 263 2.92 -3.51 7.97
C ASP A 263 3.32 -3.61 9.44
N VAL A 264 2.60 -2.88 10.31
CA VAL A 264 2.87 -2.78 11.75
C VAL A 264 1.73 -3.45 12.50
N HIS A 265 2.07 -4.25 13.51
CA HIS A 265 1.11 -4.88 14.44
C HIS A 265 0.19 -3.84 15.08
N ALA A 266 -1.10 -4.11 15.17
CA ALA A 266 -2.09 -3.12 15.58
C ALA A 266 -1.91 -2.58 17.02
N HIS A 267 -1.29 -3.36 17.93
CA HIS A 267 -1.13 -3.03 19.35
C HIS A 267 0.33 -2.89 19.78
N GLU A 268 1.28 -3.38 18.98
CA GLU A 268 2.70 -3.41 19.30
C GLU A 268 3.49 -2.58 18.30
N PRO A 269 3.79 -1.30 18.57
CA PRO A 269 4.40 -0.39 17.59
C PRO A 269 5.84 -0.75 17.17
N GLU A 270 6.50 -1.67 17.87
CA GLU A 270 7.82 -2.20 17.50
C GLU A 270 7.72 -3.54 16.74
N THR A 271 6.51 -4.11 16.60
CA THR A 271 6.30 -5.36 15.90
C THR A 271 5.88 -5.09 14.45
N ILE A 272 6.70 -5.50 13.50
CA ILE A 272 6.52 -5.27 12.07
C ILE A 272 6.65 -6.57 11.27
N TYR A 273 6.02 -6.61 10.11
CA TYR A 273 5.98 -7.76 9.22
C TYR A 273 6.46 -7.38 7.82
N VAL A 274 7.27 -8.26 7.20
CA VAL A 274 7.70 -8.16 5.80
C VAL A 274 7.64 -9.54 5.13
N VAL A 275 7.58 -9.56 3.80
CA VAL A 275 7.67 -10.79 3.00
C VAL A 275 8.79 -10.62 1.98
N PRO A 276 10.04 -10.93 2.34
CA PRO A 276 11.16 -10.84 1.43
C PRO A 276 11.05 -11.84 0.28
N ILE A 277 11.51 -11.42 -0.89
CA ILE A 277 11.69 -12.25 -2.08
C ILE A 277 13.15 -12.26 -2.51
N LYS A 278 13.50 -13.11 -3.47
CA LYS A 278 14.90 -13.43 -3.77
C LYS A 278 15.70 -12.23 -4.27
N SER A 279 15.16 -11.45 -5.20
CA SER A 279 15.80 -10.25 -5.75
C SER A 279 14.81 -9.41 -6.57
N ASP A 280 15.29 -8.31 -7.12
CA ASP A 280 14.57 -7.43 -8.05
C ASP A 280 14.25 -8.08 -9.41
N SER A 281 15.00 -9.10 -9.79
CA SER A 281 14.83 -9.86 -11.04
C SER A 281 14.17 -11.22 -10.83
N GLU A 282 14.14 -11.74 -9.60
CA GLU A 282 13.60 -13.04 -9.24
C GLU A 282 12.49 -12.88 -8.19
N HIS A 283 11.29 -12.53 -8.64
CA HIS A 283 10.14 -12.16 -7.81
C HIS A 283 9.43 -13.36 -7.19
N TYR A 284 10.14 -14.17 -6.43
CA TYR A 284 9.61 -15.30 -5.66
C TYR A 284 10.42 -15.51 -4.36
N PRO A 285 9.87 -16.22 -3.36
CA PRO A 285 10.54 -16.42 -2.08
C PRO A 285 11.87 -17.19 -2.23
N PRO A 286 12.91 -16.86 -1.47
CA PRO A 286 14.15 -17.67 -1.43
C PRO A 286 13.85 -19.14 -1.23
N ASP A 287 14.55 -20.00 -1.99
CA ASP A 287 14.42 -21.47 -1.97
C ASP A 287 13.02 -22.02 -2.32
N GLY A 288 12.12 -21.20 -2.89
CA GLY A 288 10.72 -21.57 -3.11
C GLY A 288 9.95 -21.84 -1.82
N LYS A 289 10.32 -21.16 -0.72
CA LYS A 289 9.74 -21.31 0.62
C LYS A 289 9.09 -20.00 1.03
N LEU A 290 7.77 -19.99 1.09
CA LEU A 290 7.04 -18.80 1.53
C LEU A 290 7.22 -18.59 3.03
N ARG A 291 7.70 -17.41 3.41
CA ARG A 291 7.93 -16.99 4.79
C ARG A 291 7.50 -15.56 4.98
N VAL A 292 6.76 -15.30 6.03
CA VAL A 292 6.61 -13.94 6.58
C VAL A 292 7.72 -13.77 7.62
N TYR A 293 8.34 -12.62 7.65
CA TYR A 293 9.28 -12.29 8.72
C TYR A 293 8.65 -11.26 9.65
N ARG A 294 8.78 -11.52 10.94
CA ARG A 294 8.33 -10.62 12.01
C ARG A 294 9.54 -10.11 12.78
N SER A 295 9.59 -8.82 13.03
CA SER A 295 10.46 -8.24 14.05
C SER A 295 9.62 -7.73 15.21
N ARG A 296 10.01 -8.03 16.44
CA ARG A 296 9.41 -7.46 17.66
C ARG A 296 10.29 -6.35 18.25
N THR A 297 11.36 -6.01 17.56
CA THR A 297 12.40 -5.07 18.03
C THR A 297 12.58 -3.87 17.11
N GLY A 298 11.56 -3.55 16.30
CA GLY A 298 11.60 -2.43 15.37
C GLY A 298 12.60 -2.64 14.22
N GLY A 299 12.77 -3.90 13.78
CA GLY A 299 13.60 -4.28 12.65
C GLY A 299 15.02 -4.75 13.01
N ARG A 300 15.43 -4.71 14.29
CA ARG A 300 16.81 -5.14 14.67
C ARG A 300 17.01 -6.63 14.56
N GLU A 301 16.00 -7.41 14.91
CA GLU A 301 16.01 -8.88 14.83
C GLU A 301 14.74 -9.37 14.16
N TRP A 302 14.86 -10.38 13.31
CA TRP A 302 13.78 -10.95 12.53
C TRP A 302 13.65 -12.45 12.75
N GLU A 303 12.43 -12.91 12.89
CA GLU A 303 12.07 -14.33 12.98
C GLU A 303 11.24 -14.76 11.78
N ALA A 304 11.54 -15.94 11.23
CA ALA A 304 10.78 -16.51 10.12
C ALA A 304 9.51 -17.19 10.61
N LEU A 305 8.37 -16.79 10.12
CA LEU A 305 7.05 -17.37 10.40
C LEU A 305 6.67 -18.29 9.24
N THR A 306 6.66 -19.58 9.47
CA THR A 306 6.50 -20.60 8.41
C THR A 306 5.34 -21.57 8.65
N ASN A 307 4.82 -21.64 9.88
CA ASN A 307 3.80 -22.60 10.26
C ASN A 307 2.50 -22.41 9.49
N GLY A 308 2.16 -23.34 8.61
CA GLY A 308 1.00 -23.28 7.73
C GLY A 308 1.27 -22.66 6.35
N LEU A 309 2.50 -22.18 6.08
CA LEU A 309 2.91 -21.66 4.77
C LEU A 309 3.64 -22.72 3.93
N PRO A 310 3.53 -22.70 2.59
CA PRO A 310 4.22 -23.64 1.71
C PRO A 310 5.74 -23.53 1.84
N GLN A 311 6.41 -24.64 2.16
CA GLN A 311 7.87 -24.70 2.36
C GLN A 311 8.60 -25.41 1.23
N ARG A 312 7.98 -25.52 0.05
CA ARG A 312 8.59 -26.06 -1.17
C ARG A 312 7.80 -25.64 -2.39
N ASN A 313 8.47 -25.46 -3.50
CA ASN A 313 7.88 -25.19 -4.82
C ASN A 313 6.88 -23.99 -4.82
N CYS A 314 7.12 -22.99 -4.00
CA CYS A 314 6.28 -21.82 -3.88
C CYS A 314 6.95 -20.64 -4.61
N TYR A 315 6.43 -20.29 -5.78
CA TYR A 315 6.99 -19.24 -6.65
C TYR A 315 5.98 -18.09 -6.81
N VAL A 316 5.43 -17.65 -5.68
CA VAL A 316 4.50 -16.52 -5.62
C VAL A 316 5.19 -15.28 -5.11
N ASN A 317 4.56 -14.13 -5.31
CA ASN A 317 4.96 -12.87 -4.71
C ASN A 317 3.81 -12.29 -3.87
N VAL A 318 4.13 -11.47 -2.89
CA VAL A 318 3.19 -10.61 -2.15
C VAL A 318 3.50 -9.18 -2.54
N LEU A 319 2.55 -8.50 -3.14
CA LEU A 319 2.74 -7.14 -3.66
C LEU A 319 2.63 -6.10 -2.54
N ARG A 320 3.04 -4.86 -2.81
CA ARG A 320 3.18 -3.77 -1.83
C ARG A 320 1.93 -3.48 -1.00
N ASP A 321 0.75 -3.49 -1.62
CA ASP A 321 -0.53 -3.26 -0.95
C ASP A 321 -1.26 -4.55 -0.55
N ALA A 322 -0.60 -5.72 -0.65
CA ALA A 322 -1.23 -7.02 -0.43
C ALA A 322 -0.97 -7.60 0.97
N MET A 323 -0.75 -6.76 1.98
CA MET A 323 -0.64 -7.14 3.39
C MET A 323 -1.34 -6.11 4.27
N ALA A 324 -2.08 -6.59 5.29
CA ALA A 324 -2.74 -5.75 6.28
C ALA A 324 -2.93 -6.49 7.61
N VAL A 325 -3.21 -5.74 8.68
CA VAL A 325 -3.49 -6.26 10.02
C VAL A 325 -4.89 -5.85 10.50
N ASP A 326 -5.52 -6.67 11.36
CA ASP A 326 -6.73 -6.29 12.09
C ASP A 326 -6.39 -5.75 13.49
N ALA A 327 -7.37 -5.12 14.15
CA ALA A 327 -7.22 -4.55 15.47
C ALA A 327 -7.80 -5.44 16.59
N LEU A 328 -8.03 -6.73 16.35
CA LEU A 328 -8.40 -7.68 17.39
C LEU A 328 -7.19 -8.08 18.24
N ASP A 329 -7.45 -8.69 19.38
CA ASP A 329 -6.43 -9.27 20.26
C ASP A 329 -6.72 -10.79 20.40
N PRO A 330 -5.80 -11.66 19.97
CA PRO A 330 -4.53 -11.39 19.26
C PRO A 330 -4.74 -10.72 17.89
N CYS A 331 -3.75 -9.90 17.47
CA CYS A 331 -3.76 -9.21 16.19
C CYS A 331 -3.82 -10.21 15.02
N GLY A 332 -4.75 -10.01 14.11
CA GLY A 332 -4.79 -10.74 12.85
C GLY A 332 -3.83 -10.14 11.83
N VAL A 333 -3.16 -11.00 11.07
CA VAL A 333 -2.29 -10.60 9.96
C VAL A 333 -2.75 -11.31 8.70
N TYR A 334 -2.88 -10.58 7.61
CA TYR A 334 -3.42 -11.07 6.33
C TYR A 334 -2.51 -10.69 5.19
N PHE A 335 -2.35 -11.58 4.23
CA PHE A 335 -1.69 -11.23 2.97
C PHE A 335 -2.23 -12.04 1.80
N GLY A 336 -2.19 -11.44 0.62
CA GLY A 336 -2.58 -12.07 -0.63
C GLY A 336 -1.38 -12.29 -1.56
N THR A 337 -1.43 -13.33 -2.37
CA THR A 337 -0.34 -13.71 -3.26
C THR A 337 -0.69 -13.52 -4.73
N THR A 338 0.32 -13.39 -5.57
CA THR A 338 0.16 -13.41 -7.03
C THR A 338 -0.33 -14.76 -7.56
N GLY A 339 -0.28 -15.82 -6.74
CA GLY A 339 -0.87 -17.13 -7.02
C GLY A 339 -2.35 -17.25 -6.69
N GLY A 340 -2.98 -16.20 -6.14
CA GLY A 340 -4.42 -16.16 -5.85
C GLY A 340 -4.83 -16.74 -4.50
N GLN A 341 -3.90 -16.96 -3.59
CA GLN A 341 -4.22 -17.32 -2.22
C GLN A 341 -4.27 -16.08 -1.32
N VAL A 342 -5.18 -16.07 -0.35
CA VAL A 342 -5.14 -15.15 0.79
C VAL A 342 -4.91 -15.96 2.05
N TYR A 343 -3.84 -15.65 2.76
CA TYR A 343 -3.50 -16.24 4.04
C TYR A 343 -3.90 -15.34 5.18
N ALA A 344 -4.37 -15.94 6.27
CA ALA A 344 -4.67 -15.28 7.53
C ALA A 344 -3.93 -15.93 8.68
N SER A 345 -3.52 -15.13 9.63
CA SER A 345 -3.09 -15.56 10.96
C SER A 345 -3.94 -14.85 12.00
N SER A 346 -4.62 -15.57 12.87
CA SER A 346 -5.33 -15.02 14.03
C SER A 346 -4.47 -15.00 15.30
N SER A 347 -3.17 -15.21 15.17
CA SER A 347 -2.18 -15.35 16.24
C SER A 347 -0.93 -14.52 16.02
N ALA A 348 -1.08 -13.31 15.49
CA ALA A 348 0.01 -12.38 15.19
C ALA A 348 1.16 -13.00 14.34
N GLY A 349 0.82 -13.95 13.47
CA GLY A 349 1.77 -14.62 12.57
C GLY A 349 2.26 -15.99 13.03
N ASP A 350 1.93 -16.46 14.22
CA ASP A 350 2.45 -17.74 14.73
C ASP A 350 1.93 -18.95 13.96
N ARG A 351 0.73 -18.86 13.39
CA ARG A 351 0.13 -19.87 12.52
C ARG A 351 -0.65 -19.23 11.40
N TRP A 352 -0.50 -19.77 10.20
CA TRP A 352 -1.14 -19.31 8.98
C TRP A 352 -2.13 -20.34 8.44
N THR A 353 -3.23 -19.86 7.89
CA THR A 353 -4.23 -20.68 7.19
C THR A 353 -4.63 -19.98 5.90
N PRO A 354 -4.69 -20.66 4.75
CA PRO A 354 -5.32 -20.09 3.57
C PRO A 354 -6.83 -19.94 3.84
N ILE A 355 -7.35 -18.73 3.71
CA ILE A 355 -8.78 -18.45 3.90
C ILE A 355 -9.56 -18.43 2.60
N VAL A 356 -8.86 -18.25 1.51
CA VAL A 356 -9.37 -18.46 0.14
C VAL A 356 -8.21 -18.81 -0.77
N GLU A 357 -8.47 -19.68 -1.74
CA GLU A 357 -7.51 -20.11 -2.75
C GLU A 357 -8.13 -19.96 -4.15
N HIS A 358 -7.28 -19.99 -5.16
CA HIS A 358 -7.70 -19.93 -6.57
C HIS A 358 -8.39 -18.62 -7.00
N LEU A 359 -8.16 -17.51 -6.28
CA LEU A 359 -8.51 -16.19 -6.79
C LEU A 359 -7.60 -15.83 -7.99
N PRO A 360 -7.97 -14.83 -8.79
CA PRO A 360 -7.00 -14.18 -9.66
C PRO A 360 -5.84 -13.60 -8.82
N ALA A 361 -4.71 -13.31 -9.47
CA ALA A 361 -3.57 -12.71 -8.79
C ALA A 361 -4.00 -11.53 -7.90
N VAL A 362 -3.70 -11.62 -6.59
CA VAL A 362 -4.03 -10.58 -5.61
C VAL A 362 -3.06 -9.43 -5.76
N VAL A 363 -3.59 -8.21 -5.80
CA VAL A 363 -2.81 -6.97 -5.92
C VAL A 363 -2.91 -6.10 -4.67
N SER A 364 -3.99 -6.21 -3.91
CA SER A 364 -4.16 -5.51 -2.62
C SER A 364 -4.96 -6.32 -1.61
N VAL A 365 -4.65 -6.12 -0.33
CA VAL A 365 -5.38 -6.64 0.82
C VAL A 365 -5.46 -5.52 1.86
N GLU A 366 -6.67 -5.16 2.24
CA GLU A 366 -6.95 -4.19 3.31
C GLU A 366 -7.90 -4.83 4.32
N VAL A 367 -7.92 -4.33 5.55
CA VAL A 367 -8.71 -4.92 6.63
C VAL A 367 -9.51 -3.85 7.37
N GLN A 368 -10.75 -4.20 7.69
CA GLN A 368 -11.57 -3.45 8.65
C GLN A 368 -11.91 -4.36 9.84
N THR A 369 -11.63 -3.88 11.04
CA THR A 369 -12.18 -4.45 12.27
C THR A 369 -13.48 -3.70 12.59
N LEU A 370 -14.56 -4.43 12.64
CA LEU A 370 -15.91 -3.90 12.87
C LEU A 370 -16.39 -4.24 14.28
N PRO A 371 -17.18 -3.35 14.94
CA PRO A 371 -17.67 -3.57 16.30
C PRO A 371 -18.62 -4.77 16.46
#